data_f0dfe5a6cd9bc6b49758e9fb60dca6d4
#
_entry.id   f0dfe5a6cd9bc6b49758e9fb60dca6d4
#
_cell.length_a   1.000
_cell.length_b   1.000
_cell.length_c   1.000
_cell.angle_alpha   90.00
_cell.angle_beta   90.00
_cell.angle_gamma   90.00
#
_symmetry.space_group_name_H-M   'P 1'
#
loop_
_entity.id
_entity.type
_entity.pdbx_description
1 polymer ?
#
loop_
_entity_poly.entity_id
_entity_poly.type
_entity_poly.pdbx_seq_one_letter_code
_entity_poly.pdbx_strand_id
1 'polypeptide(L)'
;MPLPQDIRPVFQDIQDTLVRAEAPWIEQSPMAKVKVLWVGRETGTWASLHHWKKGYVAPRHKHLAGAHAYVLSGKLQVRDGVLNAGDYVYEPSGVLHDETTALEDTTYLFICNGAVLFFDENGFTRYTNWEVMEKLRAQADAQATPRAEAAE
;
A
#
# COMPACT_ATOMS: atom_id res chain seq x y z
N MET A 1 24.12 14.29 25.76
CA MET A 1 23.24 13.42 26.59
C MET A 1 22.54 12.46 25.61
N PRO A 2 22.67 11.14 25.74
CA PRO A 2 21.94 10.22 24.86
C PRO A 2 20.45 10.33 25.15
N LEU A 3 19.65 10.34 24.06
CA LEU A 3 18.19 10.34 24.18
C LEU A 3 17.73 9.04 24.86
N PRO A 4 16.69 9.10 25.71
CA PRO A 4 16.08 7.92 26.29
C PRO A 4 15.73 6.91 25.18
N GLN A 5 15.90 5.61 25.46
CA GLN A 5 15.70 4.56 24.45
C GLN A 5 14.27 4.47 23.93
N ASP A 6 13.30 4.89 24.71
CA ASP A 6 11.88 4.92 24.39
C ASP A 6 11.49 6.01 23.38
N ILE A 7 12.31 7.05 23.20
CA ILE A 7 12.05 8.11 22.23
C ILE A 7 12.62 7.77 20.83
N ARG A 8 13.53 6.82 20.72
CA ARG A 8 14.18 6.45 19.46
C ARG A 8 13.20 6.02 18.34
N PRO A 9 12.13 5.28 18.63
CA PRO A 9 11.14 4.93 17.61
C PRO A 9 10.40 6.14 17.01
N VAL A 10 10.26 7.22 17.77
CA VAL A 10 9.54 8.44 17.34
C VAL A 10 10.27 9.16 16.20
N PHE A 11 11.58 8.97 16.10
CA PHE A 11 12.41 9.63 15.08
C PHE A 11 12.67 8.79 13.82
N GLN A 12 11.97 7.69 13.64
CA GLN A 12 12.17 6.83 12.46
C GLN A 12 11.77 7.50 11.13
N ASP A 13 10.80 8.42 11.19
CA ASP A 13 10.31 9.11 10.01
C ASP A 13 11.25 10.21 9.50
N ILE A 14 12.32 10.52 10.22
CA ILE A 14 13.34 11.51 9.82
C ILE A 14 14.53 10.89 9.08
N GLN A 15 14.53 9.60 8.85
CA GLN A 15 15.60 8.90 8.14
C GLN A 15 15.19 8.55 6.72
N ASP A 16 16.14 8.60 5.79
CA ASP A 16 15.93 8.12 4.44
C ASP A 16 15.53 6.63 4.45
N THR A 17 14.52 6.28 3.67
CA THR A 17 14.10 4.89 3.45
C THR A 17 14.42 4.50 2.02
N LEU A 18 15.25 3.48 1.85
CA LEU A 18 15.62 2.94 0.54
C LEU A 18 14.93 1.60 0.34
N VAL A 19 14.21 1.45 -0.77
CA VAL A 19 13.60 0.19 -1.17
C VAL A 19 14.14 -0.19 -2.54
N ARG A 20 14.75 -1.37 -2.62
CA ARG A 20 15.34 -1.87 -3.86
C ARG A 20 14.30 -2.51 -4.76
N ALA A 21 14.59 -2.59 -6.05
CA ALA A 21 13.69 -3.18 -7.03
C ALA A 21 13.33 -4.65 -6.71
N GLU A 22 14.30 -5.40 -6.17
CA GLU A 22 14.16 -6.79 -5.75
C GLU A 22 13.48 -7.01 -4.41
N ALA A 23 13.09 -5.95 -3.69
CA ALA A 23 12.33 -6.09 -2.45
C ALA A 23 11.03 -6.89 -2.69
N PRO A 24 10.64 -7.74 -1.73
CA PRO A 24 9.60 -8.73 -1.96
C PRO A 24 8.21 -8.12 -2.16
N TRP A 25 7.44 -8.75 -3.04
CA TRP A 25 6.01 -8.53 -3.19
C TRP A 25 5.24 -9.45 -2.25
N ILE A 26 4.10 -8.97 -1.76
CA ILE A 26 3.20 -9.70 -0.88
C ILE A 26 1.93 -10.01 -1.67
N GLU A 27 1.62 -11.30 -1.83
CA GLU A 27 0.37 -11.75 -2.45
C GLU A 27 -0.80 -11.43 -1.53
N GLN A 28 -1.77 -10.68 -2.02
CA GLN A 28 -3.03 -10.39 -1.32
C GLN A 28 -4.16 -11.31 -1.78
N SER A 29 -4.09 -11.71 -3.04
CA SER A 29 -4.99 -12.66 -3.70
C SER A 29 -4.32 -13.21 -4.94
N PRO A 30 -4.91 -14.20 -5.65
CA PRO A 30 -4.37 -14.67 -6.94
C PRO A 30 -4.26 -13.56 -8.01
N MET A 31 -4.99 -12.45 -7.83
CA MET A 31 -5.06 -11.35 -8.80
C MET A 31 -4.41 -10.05 -8.33
N ALA A 32 -3.96 -9.97 -7.08
CA ALA A 32 -3.43 -8.73 -6.53
C ALA A 32 -2.25 -8.97 -5.61
N LYS A 33 -1.20 -8.18 -5.77
CA LYS A 33 -0.04 -8.15 -4.88
C LYS A 33 0.38 -6.71 -4.57
N VAL A 34 1.03 -6.53 -3.44
CA VAL A 34 1.50 -5.24 -2.96
C VAL A 34 2.98 -5.32 -2.57
N LYS A 35 3.70 -4.25 -2.81
CA LYS A 35 5.04 -4.01 -2.27
C LYS A 35 4.98 -2.77 -1.41
N VAL A 36 5.26 -2.92 -0.11
CA VAL A 36 5.28 -1.79 0.82
C VAL A 36 6.59 -1.03 0.61
N LEU A 37 6.49 0.27 0.35
CA LEU A 37 7.65 1.13 0.13
C LEU A 37 8.04 1.88 1.40
N TRP A 38 7.07 2.48 2.08
CA TRP A 38 7.32 3.27 3.27
C TRP A 38 6.06 3.36 4.16
N VAL A 39 6.27 3.45 5.46
CA VAL A 39 5.23 3.72 6.44
C VAL A 39 5.70 4.82 7.38
N GLY A 40 4.87 5.86 7.56
CA GLY A 40 5.10 6.96 8.47
C GLY A 40 4.36 6.74 9.78
N ARG A 41 5.07 6.36 10.83
CA ARG A 41 4.46 6.11 12.15
C ARG A 41 3.93 7.40 12.79
N GLU A 42 4.58 8.54 12.51
CA GLU A 42 4.20 9.82 13.09
C GLU A 42 3.02 10.46 12.35
N THR A 43 2.96 10.28 11.04
CA THR A 43 1.97 10.94 10.18
C THR A 43 0.77 10.05 9.82
N GLY A 44 0.94 8.73 9.90
CA GLY A 44 -0.03 7.77 9.39
C GLY A 44 -0.01 7.58 7.88
N THR A 45 0.89 8.26 7.18
CA THR A 45 1.07 8.12 5.72
C THR A 45 1.79 6.81 5.39
N TRP A 46 1.41 6.19 4.30
CA TRP A 46 2.08 5.01 3.78
C TRP A 46 2.12 5.02 2.26
N ALA A 47 3.16 4.41 1.70
CA ALA A 47 3.40 4.32 0.27
C ALA A 47 3.62 2.87 -0.15
N SER A 48 3.07 2.49 -1.27
CA SER A 48 3.13 1.13 -1.80
C SER A 48 3.08 1.11 -3.33
N LEU A 49 3.60 0.02 -3.91
CA LEU A 49 3.27 -0.38 -5.26
C LEU A 49 2.17 -1.45 -5.20
N HIS A 50 1.19 -1.33 -6.05
CA HIS A 50 0.17 -2.34 -6.29
C HIS A 50 0.35 -2.91 -7.68
N HIS A 51 0.19 -4.22 -7.80
CA HIS A 51 0.08 -4.89 -9.09
C HIS A 51 -1.20 -5.71 -9.12
N TRP A 52 -2.09 -5.37 -10.05
CA TRP A 52 -3.36 -6.02 -10.24
C TRP A 52 -3.41 -6.67 -11.62
N LYS A 53 -3.84 -7.92 -11.69
CA LYS A 53 -4.10 -8.59 -12.95
C LYS A 53 -5.36 -8.03 -13.61
N LYS A 54 -5.41 -8.08 -14.92
CA LYS A 54 -6.59 -7.71 -15.71
C LYS A 54 -7.85 -8.36 -15.13
N GLY A 55 -8.88 -7.52 -14.94
CA GLY A 55 -10.18 -7.95 -14.41
C GLY A 55 -10.29 -7.91 -12.88
N TYR A 56 -9.21 -7.57 -12.17
CA TYR A 56 -9.32 -7.34 -10.72
C TYR A 56 -10.20 -6.12 -10.45
N VAL A 57 -11.17 -6.31 -9.56
CA VAL A 57 -12.02 -5.24 -9.05
C VAL A 57 -11.70 -5.05 -7.57
N ALA A 58 -11.30 -3.84 -7.19
CA ALA A 58 -11.04 -3.53 -5.80
C ALA A 58 -12.32 -3.64 -4.97
N PRO A 59 -12.24 -4.19 -3.75
CA PRO A 59 -13.38 -4.14 -2.83
C PRO A 59 -13.83 -2.69 -2.61
N ARG A 60 -15.14 -2.52 -2.42
CA ARG A 60 -15.73 -1.22 -2.09
C ARG A 60 -15.03 -0.61 -0.89
N HIS A 61 -14.58 0.64 -1.01
CA HIS A 61 -13.77 1.25 0.02
C HIS A 61 -13.94 2.77 0.12
N LYS A 62 -13.51 3.31 1.25
CA LYS A 62 -13.54 4.74 1.55
C LYS A 62 -12.21 5.16 2.18
N HIS A 63 -11.63 6.24 1.67
CA HIS A 63 -10.44 6.84 2.26
C HIS A 63 -10.81 7.76 3.40
N LEU A 64 -10.14 7.66 4.54
CA LEU A 64 -10.28 8.59 5.67
C LEU A 64 -9.37 9.81 5.55
N ALA A 65 -8.40 9.75 4.64
CA ALA A 65 -7.55 10.88 4.28
C ALA A 65 -7.24 10.81 2.79
N GLY A 66 -6.76 11.90 2.21
CA GLY A 66 -6.45 11.95 0.79
C GLY A 66 -5.39 10.92 0.36
N ALA A 67 -5.54 10.41 -0.84
CA ALA A 67 -4.61 9.47 -1.45
C ALA A 67 -4.20 9.91 -2.85
N HIS A 68 -3.04 9.46 -3.28
CA HIS A 68 -2.47 9.74 -4.61
C HIS A 68 -2.12 8.42 -5.28
N ALA A 69 -2.47 8.28 -6.55
CA ALA A 69 -2.04 7.16 -7.36
C ALA A 69 -1.40 7.65 -8.67
N TYR A 70 -0.33 6.98 -9.07
CA TYR A 70 0.37 7.21 -10.32
C TYR A 70 0.53 5.87 -11.05
N VAL A 71 -0.04 5.75 -12.24
CA VAL A 71 -0.01 4.50 -13.02
C VAL A 71 1.35 4.38 -13.71
N LEU A 72 2.08 3.31 -13.39
CA LEU A 72 3.38 3.01 -13.97
C LEU A 72 3.24 2.18 -15.25
N SER A 73 2.29 1.25 -15.27
CA SER A 73 2.00 0.41 -16.43
C SER A 73 0.55 -0.07 -16.40
N GLY A 74 -0.01 -0.38 -17.56
CA GLY A 74 -1.37 -0.89 -17.68
C GLY A 74 -2.44 0.18 -17.74
N LYS A 75 -3.65 -0.19 -17.30
CA LYS A 75 -4.86 0.64 -17.39
C LYS A 75 -5.75 0.43 -16.18
N LEU A 76 -6.08 1.51 -15.49
CA LEU A 76 -6.90 1.50 -14.29
C LEU A 76 -8.17 2.32 -14.51
N GLN A 77 -9.33 1.70 -14.36
CA GLN A 77 -10.60 2.42 -14.33
C GLN A 77 -10.88 2.86 -12.90
N VAL A 78 -11.06 4.15 -12.72
CA VAL A 78 -11.53 4.78 -11.48
C VAL A 78 -12.89 5.40 -11.71
N ARG A 79 -13.52 5.92 -10.65
CA ARG A 79 -14.87 6.49 -10.73
C ARG A 79 -15.05 7.52 -11.86
N ASP A 80 -14.11 8.40 -12.05
CA ASP A 80 -14.24 9.55 -12.95
C ASP A 80 -13.54 9.37 -14.31
N GLY A 81 -12.97 8.19 -14.58
CA GLY A 81 -12.32 7.93 -15.85
C GLY A 81 -11.37 6.74 -15.87
N VAL A 82 -10.64 6.64 -16.97
CA VAL A 82 -9.62 5.61 -17.17
C VAL A 82 -8.25 6.25 -17.14
N LEU A 83 -7.36 5.70 -16.30
CA LEU A 83 -5.97 6.10 -16.20
C LEU A 83 -5.11 5.16 -17.05
N ASN A 84 -4.26 5.74 -17.88
CA ASN A 84 -3.22 5.04 -18.62
C ASN A 84 -1.87 5.17 -17.90
N ALA A 85 -0.88 4.42 -18.35
CA ALA A 85 0.49 4.60 -17.85
C ALA A 85 0.94 6.06 -17.97
N GLY A 86 1.46 6.64 -16.88
CA GLY A 86 1.82 8.04 -16.78
C GLY A 86 0.73 8.96 -16.24
N ASP A 87 -0.49 8.48 -16.08
CA ASP A 87 -1.58 9.26 -15.51
C ASP A 87 -1.56 9.23 -13.97
N TYR A 88 -2.07 10.32 -13.40
CA TYR A 88 -2.16 10.55 -11.96
C TYR A 88 -3.59 10.83 -11.55
N VAL A 89 -3.96 10.36 -10.35
CA VAL A 89 -5.22 10.72 -9.70
C VAL A 89 -5.00 11.10 -8.23
N TYR A 90 -5.72 12.11 -7.80
CA TYR A 90 -5.90 12.41 -6.38
C TYR A 90 -7.29 11.94 -5.94
N GLU A 91 -7.33 11.12 -4.90
CA GLU A 91 -8.56 10.60 -4.31
C GLU A 91 -8.82 11.30 -2.98
N PRO A 92 -9.84 12.16 -2.89
CA PRO A 92 -10.12 12.92 -1.68
C PRO A 92 -10.66 12.05 -0.54
N SER A 93 -10.48 12.54 0.68
CA SER A 93 -11.06 11.94 1.87
C SER A 93 -12.59 11.90 1.81
N GLY A 94 -13.17 10.82 2.31
CA GLY A 94 -14.60 10.68 2.50
C GLY A 94 -15.38 10.18 1.29
N VAL A 95 -14.76 10.06 0.13
CA VAL A 95 -15.41 9.52 -1.07
C VAL A 95 -15.43 7.99 -1.01
N LEU A 96 -16.60 7.42 -1.30
CA LEU A 96 -16.79 5.99 -1.42
C LEU A 96 -16.44 5.56 -2.85
N HIS A 97 -15.51 4.61 -2.98
CA HIS A 97 -15.12 4.01 -4.24
C HIS A 97 -15.81 2.65 -4.39
N ASP A 98 -16.74 2.55 -5.32
CA ASP A 98 -17.49 1.32 -5.57
C ASP A 98 -16.81 0.41 -6.61
N GLU A 99 -16.12 1.02 -7.58
CA GLU A 99 -15.57 0.30 -8.73
C GLU A 99 -14.21 0.88 -9.15
N THR A 100 -13.14 0.27 -8.67
CA THR A 100 -11.80 0.49 -9.22
C THR A 100 -11.35 -0.82 -9.86
N THR A 101 -11.12 -0.81 -11.18
CA THR A 101 -10.90 -2.03 -11.95
C THR A 101 -9.64 -1.95 -12.78
N ALA A 102 -8.83 -2.99 -12.76
CA ALA A 102 -7.71 -3.15 -13.67
C ALA A 102 -8.21 -3.64 -15.05
N LEU A 103 -8.16 -2.78 -16.05
CA LEU A 103 -8.55 -3.11 -17.42
C LEU A 103 -7.47 -3.90 -18.17
N GLU A 104 -6.25 -3.80 -17.71
CA GLU A 104 -5.07 -4.56 -18.13
C GLU A 104 -4.29 -4.96 -16.87
N ASP A 105 -3.25 -5.78 -17.01
CA ASP A 105 -2.29 -5.98 -15.92
C ASP A 105 -1.67 -4.62 -15.58
N THR A 106 -1.89 -4.14 -14.38
CA THR A 106 -1.62 -2.75 -13.99
C THR A 106 -0.73 -2.69 -12.76
N THR A 107 0.32 -1.87 -12.84
CA THR A 107 1.15 -1.49 -11.70
C THR A 107 1.02 0.00 -11.44
N TYR A 108 0.76 0.39 -10.21
CA TYR A 108 0.66 1.79 -9.83
C TYR A 108 1.30 2.06 -8.47
N LEU A 109 1.85 3.26 -8.34
CA LEU A 109 2.31 3.82 -7.06
C LEU A 109 1.11 4.40 -6.33
N PHE A 110 0.97 4.07 -5.05
CA PHE A 110 -0.10 4.56 -4.19
C PHE A 110 0.47 5.16 -2.92
N ILE A 111 0.07 6.39 -2.61
CA ILE A 111 0.44 7.09 -1.37
C ILE A 111 -0.86 7.51 -0.67
N CYS A 112 -1.08 6.99 0.52
CA CYS A 112 -2.27 7.28 1.31
C CYS A 112 -1.91 7.95 2.64
N ASN A 113 -2.57 9.05 2.94
CA ASN A 113 -2.29 9.84 4.13
C ASN A 113 -3.03 9.35 5.39
N GLY A 114 -3.73 8.24 5.31
CA GLY A 114 -4.47 7.68 6.44
C GLY A 114 -5.03 6.29 6.15
N ALA A 115 -6.07 5.92 6.88
CA ALA A 115 -6.70 4.62 6.74
C ALA A 115 -7.65 4.54 5.53
N VAL A 116 -7.76 3.34 4.98
CA VAL A 116 -8.77 2.95 4.00
C VAL A 116 -9.69 1.93 4.65
N LEU A 117 -10.99 2.20 4.62
CA LEU A 117 -12.03 1.31 5.13
C LEU A 117 -12.65 0.52 3.98
N PHE A 118 -12.84 -0.78 4.19
CA PHE A 118 -13.45 -1.67 3.20
C PHE A 118 -14.82 -2.12 3.63
N PHE A 119 -15.70 -2.29 2.66
CA PHE A 119 -17.10 -2.63 2.87
C PHE A 119 -17.55 -3.73 1.91
N ASP A 120 -18.52 -4.50 2.35
CA ASP A 120 -19.33 -5.36 1.51
C ASP A 120 -20.81 -4.99 1.63
N GLU A 121 -21.71 -5.84 1.17
CA GLU A 121 -23.16 -5.64 1.24
C GLU A 121 -23.71 -5.58 2.67
N ASN A 122 -22.99 -6.14 3.64
CA ASN A 122 -23.37 -6.16 5.06
C ASN A 122 -22.74 -5.00 5.86
N GLY A 123 -21.90 -4.18 5.24
CA GLY A 123 -21.25 -3.01 5.85
C GLY A 123 -19.74 -3.14 5.96
N PHE A 124 -19.18 -2.54 7.01
CA PHE A 124 -17.74 -2.52 7.25
C PHE A 124 -17.16 -3.94 7.44
N THR A 125 -16.05 -4.23 6.76
CA THR A 125 -15.37 -5.53 6.86
C THR A 125 -13.99 -5.45 7.50
N ARG A 126 -13.16 -4.51 7.05
CA ARG A 126 -11.76 -4.36 7.50
C ARG A 126 -11.23 -2.98 7.14
N TYR A 127 -10.07 -2.66 7.66
CA TYR A 127 -9.31 -1.47 7.28
C TYR A 127 -7.87 -1.81 6.90
N THR A 128 -7.23 -0.88 6.19
CA THR A 128 -5.79 -0.84 5.98
C THR A 128 -5.26 0.53 6.42
N ASN A 129 -4.17 0.54 7.15
CA ASN A 129 -3.47 1.74 7.59
C ASN A 129 -1.95 1.46 7.64
N TRP A 130 -1.19 2.42 8.14
CA TRP A 130 0.26 2.28 8.26
C TRP A 130 0.71 1.08 9.12
N GLU A 131 -0.03 0.73 10.18
CA GLU A 131 0.28 -0.42 11.04
C GLU A 131 0.10 -1.75 10.31
N VAL A 132 -0.96 -1.87 9.53
CA VAL A 132 -1.23 -3.05 8.70
C VAL A 132 -0.13 -3.18 7.64
N MET A 133 0.24 -2.09 6.98
CA MET A 133 1.29 -2.07 5.97
C MET A 133 2.66 -2.40 6.56
N GLU A 134 2.96 -1.93 7.76
CA GLU A 134 4.19 -2.27 8.47
C GLU A 134 4.30 -3.77 8.79
N LYS A 135 3.20 -4.37 9.26
CA LYS A 135 3.14 -5.82 9.53
C LYS A 135 3.34 -6.63 8.25
N LEU A 136 2.73 -6.23 7.15
CA LEU A 136 2.91 -6.88 5.85
C LEU A 136 4.38 -6.82 5.40
N ARG A 137 5.02 -5.66 5.51
CA ARG A 137 6.44 -5.50 5.17
C ARG A 137 7.33 -6.40 6.02
N ALA A 138 7.12 -6.42 7.33
CA ALA A 138 7.89 -7.27 8.24
C ALA A 138 7.74 -8.77 7.93
N GLN A 139 6.55 -9.21 7.57
CA GLN A 139 6.30 -10.59 7.15
C GLN A 139 7.02 -10.93 5.84
N ALA A 140 7.00 -10.03 4.86
CA ALA A 140 7.69 -10.22 3.59
C ALA A 140 9.20 -10.29 3.78
N ASP A 141 9.76 -9.39 4.57
CA ASP A 141 11.20 -9.36 4.86
C ASP A 141 11.66 -10.64 5.59
N ALA A 142 10.87 -11.14 6.53
CA ALA A 142 11.16 -12.39 7.25
C ALA A 142 11.14 -13.63 6.34
N GLN A 143 10.27 -13.63 5.32
CA GLN A 143 10.18 -14.71 4.33
C GLN A 143 11.33 -14.66 3.30
N ALA A 144 11.80 -13.45 2.97
CA ALA A 144 12.86 -13.21 2.00
C ALA A 144 14.27 -13.46 2.58
N THR A 145 14.45 -13.35 3.90
CA THR A 145 15.73 -13.65 4.55
C THR A 145 15.90 -15.15 4.63
N PRO A 146 16.94 -15.77 4.00
CA PRO A 146 17.23 -17.15 4.22
C PRO A 146 17.45 -17.36 5.72
N ARG A 147 16.80 -18.36 6.32
CA ARG A 147 17.19 -18.82 7.64
C ARG A 147 18.69 -19.06 7.58
N ALA A 148 19.47 -18.29 8.34
CA ALA A 148 20.85 -18.66 8.59
C ALA A 148 20.81 -20.09 9.10
N GLU A 149 21.28 -21.05 8.30
CA GLU A 149 21.52 -22.40 8.77
C GLU A 149 22.41 -22.24 10.00
N ALA A 150 21.92 -22.74 11.12
CA ALA A 150 22.73 -22.91 12.29
C ALA A 150 23.93 -23.76 11.85
N ALA A 151 25.05 -23.13 11.64
CA ALA A 151 26.31 -23.81 11.52
C ALA A 151 26.59 -24.42 12.89
N GLU A 152 26.49 -25.73 12.96
CA GLU A 152 27.06 -26.53 14.03
C GLU A 152 28.58 -26.37 14.08
#